data_83c7ce72c3a0bb06e21e9a3a9c9d7060
#
_entry.id   83c7ce72c3a0bb06e21e9a3a9c9d7060
#
_cell.length_a   1.000
_cell.length_b   1.000
_cell.length_c   1.000
_cell.angle_alpha   90.00
_cell.angle_beta   90.00
_cell.angle_gamma   90.00
#
_symmetry.space_group_name_H-M   'P 1'
#
loop_
_entity.id
_entity.type
_entity.pdbx_description
1 polymer ?
#
loop_
_entity_poly.entity_id
_entity_poly.type
_entity_poly.pdbx_seq_one_letter_code
_entity_poly.pdbx_strand_id
1 'polypeptide(L)'
;MTFYNFSNLSQSGGVKCKLRHNINAVKLLRQLDQEQRLPKELEQSVLAQFTGWGTVASAINREVLDLLPNTDLNSDNAFQTPREIISAVWEVLSGLGFQSGRIADPAANIGLWAGFQKPESVNS
;
A
#
# COMPACT_ATOMS: atom_id res chain seq x y z
N MET A 1 12.17 0.10 14.77
CA MET A 1 10.93 0.33 13.99
C MET A 1 10.57 -0.93 13.22
N THR A 2 9.35 -1.40 13.39
CA THR A 2 8.84 -2.55 12.64
C THR A 2 7.90 -2.06 11.53
N PHE A 3 8.06 -2.61 10.34
CA PHE A 3 7.17 -2.34 9.21
C PHE A 3 6.17 -3.47 9.05
N TYR A 4 4.98 -3.15 8.57
CA TYR A 4 4.01 -4.17 8.21
C TYR A 4 4.58 -5.07 7.10
N ASN A 5 4.45 -6.37 7.27
CA ASN A 5 4.96 -7.33 6.29
C ASN A 5 3.88 -7.64 5.25
N PHE A 6 4.14 -7.26 4.00
CA PHE A 6 3.21 -7.46 2.89
C PHE A 6 3.36 -8.83 2.20
N SER A 7 4.16 -9.75 2.73
CA SER A 7 4.44 -11.02 2.04
C SER A 7 3.17 -11.82 1.71
N ASN A 8 2.13 -11.71 2.52
CA ASN A 8 0.86 -12.39 2.30
C ASN A 8 -0.19 -11.52 1.60
N LEU A 9 0.18 -10.31 1.18
CA LEU A 9 -0.74 -9.42 0.51
C LEU A 9 -1.02 -9.89 -0.91
N SER A 10 -2.31 -10.03 -1.25
CA SER A 10 -2.75 -10.28 -2.62
C SER A 10 -3.14 -8.95 -3.26
N GLN A 11 -2.46 -8.60 -4.33
CA GLN A 11 -2.81 -7.45 -5.15
C GLN A 11 -3.59 -7.86 -6.42
N SER A 12 -3.95 -9.13 -6.50
CA SER A 12 -4.74 -9.66 -7.61
C SER A 12 -6.21 -9.22 -7.50
N GLY A 13 -6.90 -9.26 -8.62
CA GLY A 13 -8.30 -8.91 -8.69
C GLY A 13 -8.58 -7.81 -9.71
N GLY A 14 -9.82 -7.73 -10.15
CA GLY A 14 -10.26 -6.74 -11.12
C GLY A 14 -10.41 -5.35 -10.51
N VAL A 15 -10.73 -4.39 -11.37
CA VAL A 15 -10.90 -2.98 -11.00
C VAL A 15 -11.95 -2.80 -9.90
N LYS A 16 -13.06 -3.55 -9.96
CA LYS A 16 -14.12 -3.47 -8.94
C LYS A 16 -13.62 -3.95 -7.58
N CYS A 17 -12.81 -4.99 -7.55
CA CYS A 17 -12.23 -5.52 -6.31
C CYS A 17 -11.27 -4.50 -5.70
N LYS A 18 -10.39 -3.94 -6.50
CA LYS A 18 -9.45 -2.90 -6.07
C LYS A 18 -10.17 -1.65 -5.57
N LEU A 19 -11.23 -1.24 -6.25
CA LEU A 19 -12.06 -0.12 -5.83
C LEU A 19 -12.65 -0.37 -4.43
N ARG A 20 -13.19 -1.58 -4.19
CA ARG A 20 -13.74 -1.95 -2.90
C ARG A 20 -12.68 -1.95 -1.80
N HIS A 21 -11.50 -2.46 -2.10
CA HIS A 21 -10.37 -2.42 -1.15
C HIS A 21 -10.00 -0.98 -0.79
N ASN A 22 -9.95 -0.09 -1.76
CA ASN A 22 -9.63 1.32 -1.51
C ASN A 22 -10.69 2.00 -0.65
N ILE A 23 -11.96 1.77 -0.94
CA ILE A 23 -13.08 2.32 -0.16
C ILE A 23 -13.02 1.81 1.28
N ASN A 24 -12.83 0.52 1.47
CA ASN A 24 -12.74 -0.09 2.80
C ASN A 24 -11.56 0.49 3.60
N ALA A 25 -10.41 0.68 2.95
CA ALA A 25 -9.24 1.25 3.59
C ALA A 25 -9.50 2.69 4.07
N VAL A 26 -10.14 3.52 3.25
CA VAL A 26 -10.44 4.91 3.63
C VAL A 26 -11.46 4.97 4.76
N LYS A 27 -12.51 4.15 4.69
CA LYS A 27 -13.52 4.07 5.77
C LYS A 27 -12.89 3.67 7.09
N LEU A 28 -12.02 2.66 7.05
CA LEU A 28 -11.31 2.22 8.25
C LEU A 28 -10.37 3.29 8.79
N LEU A 29 -9.63 3.97 7.91
CA LEU A 29 -8.73 5.05 8.31
C LEU A 29 -9.50 6.16 9.06
N ARG A 30 -10.66 6.54 8.54
CA ARG A 30 -11.51 7.54 9.20
C ARG A 30 -12.01 7.07 10.56
N GLN A 31 -12.39 5.80 10.68
CA GLN A 31 -12.81 5.21 11.95
C GLN A 31 -11.66 5.25 12.97
N LEU A 32 -10.46 4.83 12.55
CA LEU A 32 -9.28 4.85 13.42
C LEU A 32 -8.95 6.27 13.89
N ASP A 33 -9.07 7.25 12.99
CA ASP A 33 -8.80 8.64 13.30
C ASP A 33 -9.83 9.18 14.33
N GLN A 34 -11.11 8.86 14.15
CA GLN A 34 -12.15 9.23 15.11
C GLN A 34 -11.94 8.59 16.48
N GLU A 35 -11.52 7.35 16.51
CA GLU A 35 -11.27 6.60 17.73
C GLU A 35 -9.91 6.91 18.36
N GLN A 36 -9.05 7.66 17.67
CA GLN A 36 -7.70 8.03 18.10
C GLN A 36 -6.89 6.81 18.55
N ARG A 37 -6.91 5.76 17.75
CA ARG A 37 -6.17 4.51 18.04
C ARG A 37 -5.43 3.99 16.82
N LEU A 38 -4.45 3.14 17.06
CA LEU A 38 -3.70 2.46 16.02
C LEU A 38 -4.48 1.23 15.51
N PRO A 39 -4.23 0.82 14.26
CA PRO A 39 -4.90 -0.35 13.69
C PRO A 39 -4.42 -1.65 14.33
N LYS A 40 -5.34 -2.58 14.51
CA LYS A 40 -5.05 -3.96 14.90
C LYS A 40 -4.50 -4.73 13.69
N GLU A 41 -3.98 -5.93 13.93
CA GLU A 41 -3.35 -6.73 12.87
C GLU A 41 -4.25 -6.96 11.65
N LEU A 42 -5.51 -7.34 11.87
CA LEU A 42 -6.46 -7.54 10.77
C LEU A 42 -6.80 -6.22 10.06
N GLU A 43 -6.88 -5.14 10.81
CA GLU A 43 -7.13 -3.81 10.25
C GLU A 43 -5.93 -3.32 9.42
N GLN A 44 -4.72 -3.64 9.83
CA GLN A 44 -3.51 -3.36 9.03
C GLN A 44 -3.59 -4.04 7.67
N SER A 45 -4.10 -5.27 7.61
CA SER A 45 -4.29 -5.99 6.36
C SER A 45 -5.28 -5.27 5.43
N VAL A 46 -6.35 -4.72 5.98
CA VAL A 46 -7.32 -3.94 5.20
C VAL A 46 -6.68 -2.66 4.65
N LEU A 47 -5.93 -1.93 5.47
CA LEU A 47 -5.24 -0.73 5.02
C LEU A 47 -4.19 -1.03 3.94
N ALA A 48 -3.49 -2.16 4.08
CA ALA A 48 -2.44 -2.57 3.15
C ALA A 48 -2.98 -2.93 1.76
N GLN A 49 -4.26 -3.20 1.62
CA GLN A 49 -4.89 -3.49 0.32
C GLN A 49 -5.15 -2.25 -0.54
N PHE A 50 -4.90 -1.07 -0.02
CA PHE A 50 -5.04 0.16 -0.79
C PHE A 50 -4.10 0.18 -1.99
N THR A 51 -4.63 0.38 -3.19
CA THR A 51 -3.87 0.33 -4.45
C THR A 51 -3.70 1.68 -5.14
N GLY A 52 -4.20 2.75 -4.54
CA GLY A 52 -4.23 4.06 -5.17
C GLY A 52 -5.41 4.24 -6.12
N TRP A 53 -5.74 5.48 -6.40
CA TRP A 53 -6.93 5.80 -7.21
C TRP A 53 -6.66 5.70 -8.71
N GLY A 54 -5.40 5.81 -9.14
CA GLY A 54 -5.05 5.72 -10.56
C GLY A 54 -5.43 4.38 -11.19
N THR A 55 -5.25 3.29 -10.46
CA THR A 55 -5.56 1.94 -10.95
C THR A 55 -7.07 1.66 -11.09
N VAL A 56 -7.90 2.48 -10.46
CA VAL A 56 -9.36 2.31 -10.43
C VAL A 56 -10.10 3.51 -11.02
N ALA A 57 -9.39 4.39 -11.73
CA ALA A 57 -9.94 5.62 -12.25
C ALA A 57 -11.21 5.42 -13.09
N SER A 58 -11.25 4.34 -13.89
CA SER A 58 -12.42 4.02 -14.73
C SER A 58 -13.65 3.58 -13.95
N ALA A 59 -13.50 3.20 -12.68
CA ALA A 59 -14.58 2.68 -11.84
C ALA A 59 -15.01 3.66 -10.74
N ILE A 60 -14.43 4.85 -10.69
CA ILE A 60 -14.78 5.86 -9.69
C ILE A 60 -16.27 6.22 -9.86
N ASN A 61 -17.00 6.15 -8.77
CA ASN A 61 -18.44 6.33 -8.74
C ASN A 61 -18.84 7.35 -7.66
N ARG A 62 -20.15 7.54 -7.49
CA ARG A 62 -20.69 8.48 -6.51
C ARG A 62 -20.27 8.17 -5.08
N GLU A 63 -20.17 6.89 -4.72
CA GLU A 63 -19.72 6.48 -3.39
C GLU A 63 -18.32 7.03 -3.07
N VAL A 64 -17.40 6.91 -4.04
CA VAL A 64 -16.04 7.45 -3.87
C VAL A 64 -16.04 8.97 -3.77
N LEU A 65 -16.80 9.64 -4.64
CA LEU A 65 -16.87 11.10 -4.65
C LEU A 65 -17.45 11.64 -3.34
N ASP A 66 -18.44 10.96 -2.78
CA ASP A 66 -19.04 11.36 -1.50
C ASP A 66 -18.09 11.08 -0.33
N LEU A 67 -17.29 10.03 -0.45
CA LEU A 67 -16.29 9.66 0.57
C LEU A 67 -15.10 10.63 0.59
N LEU A 68 -14.70 11.16 -0.57
CA LEU A 68 -13.50 11.99 -0.74
C LEU A 68 -13.82 13.30 -1.47
N PRO A 69 -14.70 14.16 -0.93
CA PRO A 69 -15.20 15.31 -1.68
C PRO A 69 -14.14 16.36 -2.03
N ASN A 70 -13.03 16.40 -1.29
CA ASN A 70 -11.99 17.41 -1.46
C ASN A 70 -10.67 16.82 -1.98
N THR A 71 -10.70 15.60 -2.54
CA THR A 71 -9.49 14.91 -2.98
C THR A 71 -9.40 14.92 -4.50
N ASP A 72 -8.23 15.25 -5.02
CA ASP A 72 -7.94 15.10 -6.45
C ASP A 72 -7.73 13.62 -6.77
N LEU A 73 -8.70 13.01 -7.44
CA LEU A 73 -8.66 11.61 -7.82
C LEU A 73 -7.97 11.37 -9.17
N ASN A 74 -7.60 12.43 -9.86
CA ASN A 74 -6.97 12.34 -11.19
C ASN A 74 -5.44 12.44 -11.12
N SER A 75 -4.85 12.19 -9.97
CA SER A 75 -3.40 12.27 -9.82
C SER A 75 -2.70 11.16 -10.59
N ASP A 76 -1.81 11.53 -11.50
CA ASP A 76 -0.96 10.59 -12.23
C ASP A 76 0.00 9.84 -11.30
N ASN A 77 0.15 10.32 -10.07
CA ASN A 77 1.02 9.72 -9.05
C ASN A 77 0.28 8.75 -8.12
N ALA A 78 -1.00 8.45 -8.41
CA ALA A 78 -1.83 7.59 -7.55
C ALA A 78 -1.68 6.10 -7.85
N PHE A 79 -0.57 5.68 -8.42
CA PHE A 79 -0.25 4.28 -8.69
C PHE A 79 0.74 3.74 -7.67
N GLN A 80 0.55 2.48 -7.29
CA GLN A 80 1.50 1.72 -6.47
C GLN A 80 2.33 0.82 -7.37
N THR A 81 3.62 0.65 -7.05
CA THR A 81 4.47 -0.31 -7.76
C THR A 81 3.98 -1.73 -7.50
N PRO A 82 3.78 -2.57 -8.53
CA PRO A 82 3.35 -3.95 -8.34
C PRO A 82 4.34 -4.78 -7.51
N ARG A 83 3.80 -5.71 -6.73
CA ARG A 83 4.58 -6.60 -5.87
C ARG A 83 5.69 -7.33 -6.63
N GLU A 84 5.38 -7.82 -7.83
CA GLU A 84 6.30 -8.59 -8.65
C GLU A 84 7.56 -7.78 -8.99
N ILE A 85 7.40 -6.50 -9.28
CA ILE A 85 8.51 -5.59 -9.56
C ILE A 85 9.32 -5.32 -8.31
N ILE A 86 8.66 -5.04 -7.19
CA ILE A 86 9.33 -4.79 -5.90
C ILE A 86 10.15 -6.01 -5.49
N SER A 87 9.57 -7.21 -5.54
CA SER A 87 10.24 -8.45 -5.18
C SER A 87 11.44 -8.72 -6.09
N ALA A 88 11.31 -8.48 -7.40
CA ALA A 88 12.41 -8.65 -8.34
C ALA A 88 13.57 -7.70 -8.03
N VAL A 89 13.29 -6.45 -7.69
CA VAL A 89 14.34 -5.48 -7.31
C VAL A 89 15.06 -5.92 -6.04
N TRP A 90 14.33 -6.37 -5.01
CA TRP A 90 14.94 -6.89 -3.79
C TRP A 90 15.81 -8.11 -4.06
N GLU A 91 15.40 -9.01 -4.96
CA GLU A 91 16.22 -10.17 -5.36
C GLU A 91 17.51 -9.75 -6.05
N VAL A 92 17.44 -8.77 -6.96
CA VAL A 92 18.61 -8.23 -7.63
C VAL A 92 19.59 -7.63 -6.62
N LEU A 93 19.10 -6.81 -5.69
CA LEU A 93 19.93 -6.20 -4.65
C LEU A 93 20.60 -7.26 -3.78
N SER A 94 19.89 -8.31 -3.40
CA SER A 94 20.46 -9.44 -2.64
C SER A 94 21.54 -10.15 -3.44
N GLY A 95 21.31 -10.38 -4.73
CA GLY A 95 22.29 -10.99 -5.63
C GLY A 95 23.56 -10.15 -5.83
N LEU A 96 23.44 -8.82 -5.72
CA LEU A 96 24.58 -7.90 -5.78
C LEU A 96 25.32 -7.75 -4.45
N GLY A 97 24.90 -8.47 -3.40
CA GLY A 97 25.55 -8.48 -2.10
C GLY A 97 24.96 -7.59 -1.05
N PHE A 98 23.84 -6.91 -1.32
CA PHE A 98 23.16 -6.11 -0.30
C PHE A 98 22.59 -7.01 0.79
N GLN A 99 22.99 -6.79 2.04
CA GLN A 99 22.49 -7.53 3.20
C GLN A 99 21.79 -6.62 4.20
N SER A 100 22.35 -5.43 4.44
CA SER A 100 21.77 -4.46 5.36
C SER A 100 22.31 -3.08 5.03
N GLY A 101 21.69 -2.05 5.59
CA GLY A 101 22.12 -0.68 5.40
C GLY A 101 20.94 0.28 5.52
N ARG A 102 21.22 1.57 5.37
CA ARG A 102 20.18 2.59 5.38
C ARG A 102 19.53 2.67 4.00
N ILE A 103 18.21 2.72 4.00
CA ILE A 103 17.42 2.82 2.78
C ILE A 103 16.54 4.05 2.89
N ALA A 104 16.52 4.88 1.83
CA ALA A 104 15.62 6.01 1.73
C ALA A 104 14.61 5.75 0.60
N ASP A 105 13.35 5.92 0.90
CA ASP A 105 12.26 5.84 -0.08
C ASP A 105 11.46 7.16 0.02
N PRO A 106 11.83 8.18 -0.76
CA PRO A 106 11.20 9.50 -0.67
C PRO A 106 9.75 9.52 -1.16
N ALA A 107 9.30 8.48 -1.85
CA ALA A 107 7.93 8.34 -2.34
C ALA A 107 7.29 7.06 -1.80
N ALA A 108 7.48 6.78 -0.51
CA ALA A 108 7.09 5.52 0.13
C ALA A 108 5.59 5.21 0.05
N ASN A 109 4.75 6.22 0.03
CA ASN A 109 3.30 6.06 0.03
C ASN A 109 2.88 5.13 1.18
N ILE A 110 2.28 3.96 0.89
CA ILE A 110 1.89 3.01 1.96
C ILE A 110 3.05 2.11 2.43
N GLY A 111 4.24 2.29 1.89
CA GLY A 111 5.43 1.57 2.36
C GLY A 111 5.61 0.18 1.78
N LEU A 112 5.15 -0.07 0.55
CA LEU A 112 5.26 -1.39 -0.08
C LEU A 112 6.71 -1.88 -0.21
N TRP A 113 7.64 -0.99 -0.55
CA TRP A 113 9.05 -1.35 -0.69
C TRP A 113 9.63 -1.91 0.60
N ALA A 114 9.34 -1.25 1.73
CA ALA A 114 9.78 -1.74 3.04
C ALA A 114 9.04 -3.02 3.45
N GLY A 115 7.74 -3.09 3.14
CA GLY A 115 6.90 -4.23 3.53
C GLY A 115 7.18 -5.52 2.76
N PHE A 116 7.77 -5.44 1.56
CA PHE A 116 8.11 -6.62 0.75
C PHE A 116 9.61 -6.98 0.82
N GLN A 117 10.41 -6.28 1.63
CA GLN A 117 11.82 -6.67 1.77
C GLN A 117 11.96 -8.03 2.44
N LYS A 118 13.08 -8.72 2.15
CA LYS A 118 13.35 -10.03 2.77
C LYS A 118 13.65 -9.86 4.26
N PRO A 119 13.32 -10.88 5.09
CA PRO A 119 13.57 -10.79 6.53
C PRO A 119 15.02 -10.47 6.90
N GLU A 120 15.98 -10.91 6.12
CA GLU A 120 17.41 -10.65 6.34
C GLU A 120 17.78 -9.17 6.22
N SER A 121 16.92 -8.38 5.57
CA SER A 121 17.14 -6.95 5.35
C SER A 121 16.42 -6.05 6.35
N VAL A 122 15.62 -6.63 7.25
CA VAL A 122 14.72 -5.88 8.13
C VAL A 122 15.45 -5.03 9.17
N ASN A 123 16.71 -5.37 9.47
CA ASN A 123 17.49 -4.65 10.49
C ASN A 123 18.29 -3.47 9.95
N SER A 124 17.98 -3.04 8.75
CA SER A 124 18.67 -1.92 8.11
C SER A 124 18.13 -0.54 8.49
#